data_065af2309efe594b6b629514fbe871dd
#
_entry.id   065af2309efe594b6b629514fbe871dd
#
_cell.length_a   1.000
_cell.length_b   1.000
_cell.length_c   1.000
_cell.angle_alpha   90.00
_cell.angle_beta   90.00
_cell.angle_gamma   90.00
#
_symmetry.space_group_name_H-M   'P 1'
#
loop_
_entity.id
_entity.type
_entity.pdbx_description
1 polymer ?
#
loop_
_entity_poly.entity_id
_entity_poly.type
_entity_poly.pdbx_seq_one_letter_code
_entity_poly.pdbx_strand_id
1 'polypeptide(L)'
;MSHLTEENRKTIASGIAHGLTLRELANEIGCDPTTISKEVKKNRIISKEARGTGKKFLCKKLEKWPFVCVDCPHKYRDCVLTQLKYVAQIAQKKYIYRLHETRKGLNLTKEEHELINASLKAGKEEKKSIYNIVHEAKLPVSVSTIYRYIDEKKVDFTKMDLPYAVTYKKRKSQNKKYEYPNNKIDRSNRTYIDYLSYKKHRINEMTVQMDFLGSIKTDSKSILTLIIPELHFVFLFIVNNKNAKKVVDTFNFIQNLIGIESFKEVFPSILTDRDPSFSDIEGIEFDPDTGELRTKLFFCDAFRSNQKASVENMNKQIRKFFPKGKSVDNFNQDQIYLIAKAINETPLHSLDGATPREAFSLIFGEETYIKIFGE
;
A
#
# COMPACT_ATOMS: atom_id res chain seq x y z
N MET A 1 -35.26 -11.53 -7.34
CA MET A 1 -35.24 -12.78 -8.13
C MET A 1 -33.88 -13.44 -7.92
N SER A 2 -33.87 -14.66 -7.39
CA SER A 2 -32.62 -15.42 -7.23
C SER A 2 -32.10 -15.85 -8.60
N HIS A 3 -30.81 -15.68 -8.84
CA HIS A 3 -30.17 -16.15 -10.05
C HIS A 3 -29.99 -17.67 -10.02
N LEU A 4 -30.14 -18.34 -11.16
CA LEU A 4 -29.90 -19.77 -11.27
C LEU A 4 -28.42 -20.07 -10.95
N THR A 5 -28.21 -21.04 -10.06
CA THR A 5 -26.88 -21.53 -9.66
C THR A 5 -26.30 -22.50 -10.71
N GLU A 6 -25.05 -22.90 -10.57
CA GLU A 6 -24.46 -23.94 -11.41
C GLU A 6 -25.16 -25.28 -11.24
N GLU A 7 -25.58 -25.61 -10.00
CA GLU A 7 -26.33 -26.85 -9.73
C GLU A 7 -27.69 -26.83 -10.38
N ASN A 8 -28.41 -25.73 -10.29
CA ASN A 8 -29.70 -25.57 -10.97
C ASN A 8 -29.55 -25.80 -12.48
N ARG A 9 -28.47 -25.36 -13.09
CA ARG A 9 -28.18 -25.59 -14.52
C ARG A 9 -27.86 -27.04 -14.82
N LYS A 10 -27.18 -27.76 -13.91
CA LYS A 10 -26.96 -29.23 -14.01
C LYS A 10 -28.28 -29.98 -13.91
N THR A 11 -29.15 -29.60 -12.97
CA THR A 11 -30.50 -30.17 -12.83
C THR A 11 -31.31 -29.97 -14.12
N ILE A 12 -31.31 -28.74 -14.69
CA ILE A 12 -31.99 -28.47 -15.96
C ILE A 12 -31.45 -29.38 -17.09
N ALA A 13 -30.13 -29.54 -17.21
CA ALA A 13 -29.53 -30.38 -18.25
C ALA A 13 -29.91 -31.86 -18.07
N SER A 14 -29.86 -32.36 -16.84
CA SER A 14 -30.27 -33.74 -16.50
C SER A 14 -31.76 -33.97 -16.74
N GLY A 15 -32.63 -33.09 -16.28
CA GLY A 15 -34.07 -33.21 -16.46
C GLY A 15 -34.50 -33.16 -17.94
N ILE A 16 -33.84 -32.32 -18.73
CA ILE A 16 -34.04 -32.34 -20.20
C ILE A 16 -33.67 -33.71 -20.80
N ALA A 17 -32.56 -34.31 -20.36
CA ALA A 17 -32.12 -35.61 -20.82
C ALA A 17 -33.10 -36.75 -20.42
N HIS A 18 -33.77 -36.62 -19.28
CA HIS A 18 -34.75 -37.60 -18.77
C HIS A 18 -36.19 -37.29 -19.21
N GLY A 19 -36.38 -36.28 -20.05
CA GLY A 19 -37.70 -35.95 -20.62
C GLY A 19 -38.65 -35.26 -19.63
N LEU A 20 -38.17 -34.67 -18.55
CA LEU A 20 -38.98 -33.94 -17.58
C LEU A 20 -39.67 -32.75 -18.23
N THR A 21 -40.89 -32.48 -17.80
CA THR A 21 -41.66 -31.28 -18.23
C THR A 21 -41.10 -30.01 -17.63
N LEU A 22 -41.43 -28.90 -18.25
CA LEU A 22 -41.01 -27.58 -17.74
C LEU A 22 -41.51 -27.30 -16.33
N ARG A 23 -42.71 -27.80 -15.96
CA ARG A 23 -43.30 -27.60 -14.64
C ARG A 23 -42.62 -28.45 -13.58
N GLU A 24 -42.31 -29.72 -13.87
CA GLU A 24 -41.59 -30.60 -12.96
C GLU A 24 -40.22 -30.02 -12.59
N LEU A 25 -39.46 -29.60 -13.60
CA LEU A 25 -38.16 -28.95 -13.36
C LEU A 25 -38.29 -27.63 -12.56
N ALA A 26 -39.32 -26.84 -12.82
CA ALA A 26 -39.55 -25.58 -12.07
C ALA A 26 -39.86 -25.85 -10.61
N ASN A 27 -40.64 -26.90 -10.33
CA ASN A 27 -40.92 -27.32 -8.95
C ASN A 27 -39.68 -27.86 -8.24
N GLU A 28 -38.86 -28.67 -8.94
CA GLU A 28 -37.62 -29.23 -8.37
C GLU A 28 -36.58 -28.13 -8.01
N ILE A 29 -36.46 -27.12 -8.86
CA ILE A 29 -35.51 -26.01 -8.66
C ILE A 29 -36.08 -24.91 -7.75
N GLY A 30 -37.38 -24.85 -7.56
CA GLY A 30 -38.06 -23.80 -6.80
C GLY A 30 -38.11 -22.44 -7.52
N CYS A 31 -38.34 -22.45 -8.85
CA CYS A 31 -38.38 -21.25 -9.64
C CYS A 31 -39.56 -21.23 -10.63
N ASP A 32 -39.84 -20.06 -11.22
CA ASP A 32 -40.90 -19.95 -12.21
C ASP A 32 -40.51 -20.70 -13.52
N PRO A 33 -41.45 -21.46 -14.15
CA PRO A 33 -41.21 -22.17 -15.42
C PRO A 33 -40.67 -21.28 -16.54
N THR A 34 -41.07 -20.02 -16.58
CA THR A 34 -40.58 -19.09 -17.61
C THR A 34 -39.08 -18.78 -17.44
N THR A 35 -38.57 -18.89 -16.22
CA THR A 35 -37.12 -18.70 -15.92
C THR A 35 -36.30 -19.81 -16.60
N ILE A 36 -36.74 -21.07 -16.49
CA ILE A 36 -36.08 -22.21 -17.12
C ILE A 36 -36.20 -22.12 -18.64
N SER A 37 -37.39 -21.76 -19.14
CA SER A 37 -37.61 -21.55 -20.56
C SER A 37 -36.65 -20.53 -21.16
N LYS A 38 -36.52 -19.36 -20.50
CA LYS A 38 -35.60 -18.30 -20.89
C LYS A 38 -34.14 -18.74 -20.81
N GLU A 39 -33.76 -19.46 -19.74
CA GLU A 39 -32.40 -19.97 -19.55
C GLU A 39 -31.98 -20.91 -20.69
N VAL A 40 -32.83 -21.90 -21.00
CA VAL A 40 -32.53 -22.87 -22.08
C VAL A 40 -32.48 -22.19 -23.44
N LYS A 41 -33.47 -21.37 -23.79
CA LYS A 41 -33.49 -20.61 -25.06
C LYS A 41 -32.26 -19.73 -25.23
N LYS A 42 -31.83 -19.04 -24.16
CA LYS A 42 -30.71 -18.10 -24.20
C LYS A 42 -29.35 -18.79 -24.30
N ASN A 43 -29.21 -20.00 -23.71
CA ASN A 43 -27.91 -20.66 -23.57
C ASN A 43 -27.73 -21.91 -24.40
N ARG A 44 -28.76 -22.33 -25.22
CA ARG A 44 -28.62 -23.40 -26.18
C ARG A 44 -27.51 -23.11 -27.18
N ILE A 45 -26.80 -24.12 -27.60
CA ILE A 45 -25.69 -24.07 -28.56
C ILE A 45 -25.92 -25.01 -29.75
N ILE A 46 -25.30 -24.68 -30.88
CA ILE A 46 -25.33 -25.53 -32.07
C ILE A 46 -24.47 -26.77 -31.78
N SER A 47 -25.03 -27.96 -31.94
CA SER A 47 -24.32 -29.23 -31.84
C SER A 47 -23.94 -29.80 -33.20
N LYS A 48 -24.73 -29.49 -34.23
CA LYS A 48 -24.49 -29.85 -35.62
C LYS A 48 -25.13 -28.81 -36.53
N GLU A 49 -24.38 -28.35 -37.52
CA GLU A 49 -24.90 -27.42 -38.53
C GLU A 49 -25.75 -28.13 -39.58
N ALA A 50 -26.69 -27.38 -40.19
CA ALA A 50 -27.49 -27.89 -41.29
C ALA A 50 -26.59 -28.22 -42.50
N ARG A 51 -26.90 -29.29 -43.19
CA ARG A 51 -26.25 -29.61 -44.46
C ARG A 51 -26.89 -28.79 -45.60
N GLY A 52 -26.07 -28.01 -46.31
CA GLY A 52 -26.52 -27.19 -47.45
C GLY A 52 -26.25 -25.70 -47.29
N THR A 53 -26.47 -24.91 -48.32
CA THR A 53 -26.10 -23.49 -48.52
C THR A 53 -26.40 -22.53 -47.36
N GLY A 54 -25.57 -22.45 -46.34
CA GLY A 54 -25.39 -21.35 -45.44
C GLY A 54 -26.59 -20.78 -44.64
N LYS A 55 -27.82 -21.26 -44.84
CA LYS A 55 -29.00 -20.82 -44.09
C LYS A 55 -29.22 -21.72 -42.85
N LYS A 56 -29.36 -21.10 -41.69
CA LYS A 56 -29.71 -21.81 -40.45
C LYS A 56 -31.18 -22.21 -40.49
N PHE A 57 -31.45 -23.41 -40.97
CA PHE A 57 -32.82 -23.96 -40.93
C PHE A 57 -33.02 -24.62 -39.55
N LEU A 58 -33.88 -23.98 -38.73
CA LEU A 58 -34.30 -24.51 -37.45
C LEU A 58 -35.51 -25.38 -37.57
N CYS A 59 -35.50 -26.51 -36.84
CA CYS A 59 -36.63 -27.44 -36.77
C CYS A 59 -37.79 -26.76 -36.00
N LYS A 60 -39.04 -26.85 -36.49
CA LYS A 60 -40.25 -26.36 -35.82
C LYS A 60 -40.43 -26.94 -34.38
N LYS A 61 -39.92 -28.15 -34.13
CA LYS A 61 -39.95 -28.77 -32.79
C LYS A 61 -39.16 -27.96 -31.76
N LEU A 62 -38.16 -27.16 -32.15
CA LEU A 62 -37.33 -26.33 -31.29
C LEU A 62 -38.07 -25.04 -30.79
N GLU A 63 -39.28 -24.82 -31.27
CA GLU A 63 -40.16 -23.74 -30.79
C GLU A 63 -40.88 -24.15 -29.48
N LYS A 64 -40.99 -25.47 -29.24
CA LYS A 64 -41.63 -26.04 -28.06
C LYS A 64 -40.57 -26.63 -27.12
N TRP A 65 -40.95 -26.80 -25.84
CA TRP A 65 -40.11 -27.50 -24.86
C TRP A 65 -39.64 -28.86 -25.40
N PRO A 66 -38.38 -29.23 -25.19
CA PRO A 66 -37.33 -28.59 -24.39
C PRO A 66 -36.45 -27.59 -25.19
N PHE A 67 -36.86 -27.06 -26.33
CA PHE A 67 -36.17 -26.07 -27.17
C PHE A 67 -34.80 -26.52 -27.70
N VAL A 68 -34.42 -27.74 -27.49
CA VAL A 68 -33.18 -28.42 -27.90
C VAL A 68 -33.48 -29.82 -28.48
N CYS A 69 -32.54 -30.42 -29.19
CA CYS A 69 -32.71 -31.70 -29.81
C CYS A 69 -32.43 -32.83 -28.78
N VAL A 70 -33.52 -33.36 -28.21
CA VAL A 70 -33.50 -34.54 -27.31
C VAL A 70 -34.49 -35.57 -27.87
N ASP A 71 -34.14 -36.85 -27.81
CA ASP A 71 -34.96 -38.01 -28.21
C ASP A 71 -35.68 -37.93 -29.57
N CYS A 72 -35.04 -37.24 -30.49
CA CYS A 72 -35.53 -37.13 -31.86
C CYS A 72 -35.07 -38.34 -32.67
N PRO A 73 -36.01 -39.14 -33.24
CA PRO A 73 -35.66 -40.31 -34.03
C PRO A 73 -34.80 -39.99 -35.27
N HIS A 74 -34.92 -38.78 -35.81
CA HIS A 74 -34.13 -38.34 -36.97
C HIS A 74 -32.76 -37.73 -36.60
N LYS A 75 -32.42 -37.58 -35.29
CA LYS A 75 -31.23 -36.86 -34.81
C LYS A 75 -29.92 -37.38 -35.39
N TYR A 76 -29.79 -38.67 -35.52
CA TYR A 76 -28.50 -39.31 -35.87
C TYR A 76 -28.35 -39.72 -37.33
N ARG A 77 -29.46 -39.95 -38.07
CA ARG A 77 -29.43 -40.50 -39.44
C ARG A 77 -29.85 -39.48 -40.50
N ASP A 78 -31.03 -38.89 -40.39
CA ASP A 78 -31.69 -38.21 -41.51
C ASP A 78 -31.91 -36.73 -41.29
N CYS A 79 -31.48 -36.14 -40.15
CA CYS A 79 -31.71 -34.75 -39.87
C CYS A 79 -30.71 -33.84 -40.62
N VAL A 80 -31.22 -33.09 -41.58
CA VAL A 80 -30.46 -32.10 -42.36
C VAL A 80 -30.48 -30.70 -41.73
N LEU A 81 -31.26 -30.48 -40.66
CA LEU A 81 -31.47 -29.18 -39.99
C LEU A 81 -30.41 -28.94 -38.94
N THR A 82 -30.29 -27.67 -38.54
CA THR A 82 -29.40 -27.29 -37.42
C THR A 82 -29.88 -27.92 -36.11
N GLN A 83 -29.00 -28.64 -35.47
CA GLN A 83 -29.28 -29.27 -34.18
C GLN A 83 -28.77 -28.42 -33.02
N LEU A 84 -29.59 -28.24 -31.97
CA LEU A 84 -29.28 -27.50 -30.79
C LEU A 84 -29.22 -28.40 -29.56
N LYS A 85 -28.31 -28.10 -28.64
CA LYS A 85 -28.21 -28.74 -27.32
C LYS A 85 -28.05 -27.72 -26.20
N TYR A 86 -28.43 -28.10 -25.00
CA TYR A 86 -28.15 -27.35 -23.76
C TYR A 86 -27.03 -28.04 -22.99
N VAL A 87 -26.04 -27.29 -22.57
CA VAL A 87 -24.90 -27.79 -21.77
C VAL A 87 -24.72 -26.85 -20.57
N ALA A 88 -24.94 -27.38 -19.36
CA ALA A 88 -24.91 -26.63 -18.12
C ALA A 88 -23.61 -25.85 -17.91
N GLN A 89 -22.46 -26.50 -18.14
CA GLN A 89 -21.15 -25.87 -17.99
C GLN A 89 -20.94 -24.69 -18.94
N ILE A 90 -21.42 -24.78 -20.19
CA ILE A 90 -21.31 -23.68 -21.17
C ILE A 90 -22.27 -22.56 -20.79
N ALA A 91 -23.46 -22.89 -20.33
CA ALA A 91 -24.43 -21.89 -19.83
C ALA A 91 -23.88 -21.15 -18.62
N GLN A 92 -23.22 -21.84 -17.69
CA GLN A 92 -22.56 -21.24 -16.53
C GLN A 92 -21.39 -20.33 -16.96
N LYS A 93 -20.52 -20.78 -17.85
CA LYS A 93 -19.43 -19.93 -18.38
C LYS A 93 -19.96 -18.66 -19.05
N LYS A 94 -21.01 -18.79 -19.88
CA LYS A 94 -21.67 -17.62 -20.51
C LYS A 94 -22.31 -16.68 -19.48
N TYR A 95 -22.84 -17.21 -18.40
CA TYR A 95 -23.40 -16.40 -17.31
C TYR A 95 -22.31 -15.63 -16.59
N ILE A 96 -21.22 -16.30 -16.18
CA ILE A 96 -20.07 -15.65 -15.52
C ILE A 96 -19.45 -14.58 -16.43
N TYR A 97 -19.26 -14.88 -17.71
CA TYR A 97 -18.73 -13.94 -18.68
C TYR A 97 -19.61 -12.67 -18.80
N ARG A 98 -20.93 -12.84 -18.88
CA ARG A 98 -21.85 -11.70 -18.91
C ARG A 98 -21.82 -10.87 -17.64
N LEU A 99 -21.76 -11.51 -16.46
CA LEU A 99 -21.61 -10.78 -15.20
C LEU A 99 -20.31 -9.97 -15.16
N HIS A 100 -19.25 -10.52 -15.71
CA HIS A 100 -17.95 -9.85 -15.77
C HIS A 100 -17.98 -8.67 -16.75
N GLU A 101 -18.53 -8.86 -17.94
CA GLU A 101 -18.66 -7.81 -18.97
C GLU A 101 -19.54 -6.65 -18.51
N THR A 102 -20.67 -6.92 -17.85
CA THR A 102 -21.57 -5.86 -17.34
C THR A 102 -20.95 -5.05 -16.19
N ARG A 103 -19.90 -5.57 -15.54
CA ARG A 103 -19.17 -4.89 -14.47
C ARG A 103 -17.88 -4.21 -14.94
N LYS A 104 -17.52 -4.30 -16.21
CA LYS A 104 -16.31 -3.69 -16.79
C LYS A 104 -16.39 -2.17 -16.93
N GLY A 105 -17.57 -1.59 -16.86
CA GLY A 105 -17.77 -0.16 -16.93
C GLY A 105 -17.23 0.58 -15.71
N LEU A 106 -17.05 1.89 -15.84
CA LEU A 106 -16.91 2.81 -14.73
C LEU A 106 -18.31 3.03 -14.15
N ASN A 107 -18.48 2.84 -12.84
CA ASN A 107 -19.70 3.22 -12.13
C ASN A 107 -19.54 4.66 -11.62
N LEU A 108 -19.29 5.58 -12.56
CA LEU A 108 -19.03 7.00 -12.33
C LEU A 108 -19.79 7.82 -13.37
N THR A 109 -20.19 9.01 -12.98
CA THR A 109 -20.63 10.05 -13.94
C THR A 109 -19.43 10.60 -14.71
N LYS A 110 -19.71 11.33 -15.78
CA LYS A 110 -18.64 11.96 -16.57
C LYS A 110 -17.89 13.01 -15.74
N GLU A 111 -18.62 13.78 -14.95
CA GLU A 111 -18.07 14.81 -14.06
C GLU A 111 -17.16 14.21 -12.97
N GLU A 112 -17.59 13.11 -12.36
CA GLU A 112 -16.77 12.39 -11.35
C GLU A 112 -15.48 11.84 -11.97
N HIS A 113 -15.55 11.32 -13.18
CA HIS A 113 -14.36 10.82 -13.89
C HIS A 113 -13.39 11.95 -14.24
N GLU A 114 -13.90 13.09 -14.70
CA GLU A 114 -13.09 14.28 -14.98
C GLU A 114 -12.44 14.82 -13.69
N LEU A 115 -13.19 14.87 -12.58
CA LEU A 115 -12.67 15.25 -11.27
C LEU A 115 -11.52 14.33 -10.82
N ILE A 116 -11.69 13.02 -10.97
CA ILE A 116 -10.65 12.03 -10.61
C ILE A 116 -9.39 12.27 -11.45
N ASN A 117 -9.50 12.44 -12.76
CA ASN A 117 -8.35 12.69 -13.64
C ASN A 117 -7.64 14.01 -13.31
N ALA A 118 -8.39 15.07 -13.03
CA ALA A 118 -7.83 16.38 -12.66
C ALA A 118 -7.07 16.28 -11.32
N SER A 119 -7.67 15.63 -10.31
CA SER A 119 -7.05 15.43 -8.99
C SER A 119 -5.79 14.55 -9.06
N LEU A 120 -5.82 13.49 -9.85
CA LEU A 120 -4.65 12.63 -10.07
C LEU A 120 -3.52 13.38 -10.78
N LYS A 121 -3.85 14.24 -11.76
CA LYS A 121 -2.86 15.07 -12.45
C LYS A 121 -2.19 16.08 -11.51
N ALA A 122 -2.98 16.80 -10.70
CA ALA A 122 -2.45 17.73 -9.70
C ALA A 122 -1.57 17.02 -8.67
N GLY A 123 -2.05 15.91 -8.11
CA GLY A 123 -1.29 15.12 -7.14
C GLY A 123 0.00 14.51 -7.70
N LYS A 124 0.08 14.23 -9.00
CA LYS A 124 1.31 13.80 -9.67
C LYS A 124 2.38 14.91 -9.65
N GLU A 125 2.00 16.14 -9.94
CA GLU A 125 2.90 17.30 -9.93
C GLU A 125 3.45 17.54 -8.52
N GLU A 126 2.63 17.39 -7.50
CA GLU A 126 2.99 17.52 -6.09
C GLU A 126 3.62 16.26 -5.47
N LYS A 127 3.78 15.18 -6.24
CA LYS A 127 4.32 13.87 -5.80
C LYS A 127 3.55 13.25 -4.62
N LYS A 128 2.25 13.54 -4.53
CA LYS A 128 1.37 13.00 -3.49
C LYS A 128 1.11 11.51 -3.67
N SER A 129 0.82 10.82 -2.55
CA SER A 129 0.34 9.44 -2.59
C SER A 129 -1.11 9.38 -3.08
N ILE A 130 -1.54 8.25 -3.66
CA ILE A 130 -2.97 8.07 -4.06
C ILE A 130 -3.89 8.24 -2.85
N TYR A 131 -3.46 7.81 -1.66
CA TYR A 131 -4.22 8.01 -0.42
C TYR A 131 -4.50 9.50 -0.17
N ASN A 132 -3.48 10.35 -0.22
CA ASN A 132 -3.62 11.78 0.02
C ASN A 132 -4.49 12.45 -1.05
N ILE A 133 -4.30 12.09 -2.32
CA ILE A 133 -5.14 12.62 -3.42
C ILE A 133 -6.62 12.31 -3.19
N VAL A 134 -6.95 11.06 -2.82
CA VAL A 134 -8.33 10.64 -2.57
C VAL A 134 -8.93 11.39 -1.37
N HIS A 135 -8.16 11.54 -0.30
CA HIS A 135 -8.63 12.19 0.92
C HIS A 135 -8.79 13.71 0.77
N GLU A 136 -7.78 14.40 0.23
CA GLU A 136 -7.79 15.86 0.07
C GLU A 136 -8.87 16.31 -0.93
N ALA A 137 -8.97 15.61 -2.06
CA ALA A 137 -9.98 15.91 -3.07
C ALA A 137 -11.36 15.31 -2.75
N LYS A 138 -11.51 14.57 -1.64
CA LYS A 138 -12.75 13.88 -1.22
C LYS A 138 -13.38 13.12 -2.40
N LEU A 139 -12.56 12.33 -3.11
CA LEU A 139 -13.03 11.61 -4.29
C LEU A 139 -14.14 10.60 -3.96
N PRO A 140 -15.13 10.39 -4.84
CA PRO A 140 -16.26 9.49 -4.60
C PRO A 140 -15.90 8.01 -4.68
N VAL A 141 -14.62 7.67 -4.71
CA VAL A 141 -14.10 6.30 -4.85
C VAL A 141 -13.00 6.01 -3.86
N SER A 142 -12.85 4.75 -3.48
CA SER A 142 -11.80 4.32 -2.57
C SER A 142 -10.42 4.30 -3.24
N VAL A 143 -9.36 4.36 -2.43
CA VAL A 143 -7.96 4.23 -2.86
C VAL A 143 -7.73 2.96 -3.69
N SER A 144 -8.30 1.83 -3.26
CA SER A 144 -8.21 0.55 -3.99
C SER A 144 -8.87 0.61 -5.36
N THR A 145 -9.96 1.38 -5.49
CA THR A 145 -10.65 1.60 -6.78
C THR A 145 -9.78 2.41 -7.74
N ILE A 146 -9.08 3.44 -7.25
CA ILE A 146 -8.14 4.22 -8.08
C ILE A 146 -7.01 3.32 -8.60
N TYR A 147 -6.38 2.49 -7.75
CA TYR A 147 -5.35 1.56 -8.21
C TYR A 147 -5.88 0.60 -9.29
N ARG A 148 -7.11 0.09 -9.13
CA ARG A 148 -7.76 -0.73 -10.16
C ARG A 148 -7.98 0.04 -11.46
N TYR A 149 -8.40 1.29 -11.40
CA TYR A 149 -8.57 2.12 -12.60
C TYR A 149 -7.26 2.40 -13.32
N ILE A 150 -6.16 2.58 -12.58
CA ILE A 150 -4.80 2.70 -13.13
C ILE A 150 -4.40 1.40 -13.84
N ASP A 151 -4.65 0.24 -13.20
CA ASP A 151 -4.33 -1.08 -13.76
C ASP A 151 -5.12 -1.40 -15.03
N GLU A 152 -6.40 -1.02 -15.04
CA GLU A 152 -7.32 -1.19 -16.17
C GLU A 152 -7.22 -0.08 -17.22
N LYS A 153 -6.31 0.89 -17.03
CA LYS A 153 -6.13 2.07 -17.93
C LYS A 153 -7.43 2.86 -18.15
N LYS A 154 -8.21 3.04 -17.10
CA LYS A 154 -9.47 3.79 -17.11
C LYS A 154 -9.32 5.25 -16.70
N VAL A 155 -8.14 5.65 -16.28
CA VAL A 155 -7.74 7.01 -15.94
C VAL A 155 -6.45 7.36 -16.67
N ASP A 156 -6.18 8.65 -16.84
CA ASP A 156 -4.98 9.13 -17.55
C ASP A 156 -3.68 8.93 -16.75
N PHE A 157 -3.80 8.62 -15.46
CA PHE A 157 -2.70 8.33 -14.58
C PHE A 157 -2.21 6.88 -14.79
N THR A 158 -0.91 6.71 -14.89
CA THR A 158 -0.29 5.39 -15.16
C THR A 158 0.53 4.88 -13.97
N LYS A 159 0.88 3.59 -13.97
CA LYS A 159 1.79 3.03 -12.94
C LYS A 159 3.14 3.74 -12.87
N MET A 160 3.61 4.32 -13.97
CA MET A 160 4.87 5.06 -14.02
C MET A 160 4.80 6.40 -13.29
N ASP A 161 3.61 6.92 -13.06
CA ASP A 161 3.37 8.18 -12.36
C ASP A 161 3.32 8.00 -10.83
N LEU A 162 3.28 6.76 -10.35
CA LEU A 162 3.32 6.46 -8.93
C LEU A 162 4.69 6.83 -8.34
N PRO A 163 4.74 7.38 -7.10
CA PRO A 163 6.00 7.80 -6.46
C PRO A 163 7.08 6.71 -6.35
N TYR A 164 6.67 5.43 -6.37
CA TYR A 164 7.54 4.25 -6.26
C TYR A 164 7.36 3.26 -7.42
N ALA A 165 7.05 3.76 -8.62
CA ALA A 165 6.77 2.92 -9.78
C ALA A 165 7.93 2.00 -10.18
N VAL A 166 9.17 2.42 -9.96
CA VAL A 166 10.37 1.67 -10.35
C VAL A 166 11.24 1.36 -9.13
N THR A 167 11.32 0.09 -8.76
CA THR A 167 12.30 -0.39 -7.79
C THR A 167 13.41 -1.13 -8.51
N TYR A 168 14.62 -0.58 -8.50
CA TYR A 168 15.79 -1.27 -9.03
C TYR A 168 16.20 -2.41 -8.10
N LYS A 169 16.37 -3.63 -8.62
CA LYS A 169 17.02 -4.71 -7.87
C LYS A 169 18.43 -4.26 -7.49
N LYS A 170 18.73 -4.29 -6.20
CA LYS A 170 20.13 -4.05 -5.74
C LYS A 170 21.05 -5.03 -6.47
N ARG A 171 22.10 -4.53 -7.15
CA ARG A 171 23.17 -5.39 -7.66
C ARG A 171 23.70 -6.19 -6.48
N LYS A 172 23.85 -7.52 -6.62
CA LYS A 172 24.54 -8.34 -5.64
C LYS A 172 25.96 -7.77 -5.51
N SER A 173 26.24 -7.09 -4.41
CA SER A 173 27.62 -6.70 -4.11
C SER A 173 28.40 -7.98 -3.85
N GLN A 174 29.56 -8.14 -4.47
CA GLN A 174 30.51 -9.16 -4.01
C GLN A 174 30.77 -8.89 -2.54
N ASN A 175 30.67 -9.92 -1.70
CA ASN A 175 30.90 -9.86 -0.28
C ASN A 175 32.32 -9.36 0.01
N LYS A 176 32.52 -8.04 0.07
CA LYS A 176 33.69 -7.49 0.73
C LYS A 176 33.47 -7.72 2.22
N LYS A 177 34.30 -8.55 2.83
CA LYS A 177 34.41 -8.60 4.30
C LYS A 177 34.82 -7.19 4.74
N TYR A 178 33.87 -6.42 5.27
CA TYR A 178 34.19 -5.19 5.97
C TYR A 178 34.73 -5.57 7.31
N GLU A 179 36.05 -5.44 7.51
CA GLU A 179 36.64 -5.40 8.84
C GLU A 179 36.30 -4.04 9.44
N TYR A 180 35.47 -4.04 10.49
CA TYR A 180 35.24 -2.83 11.25
C TYR A 180 36.53 -2.47 11.99
N PRO A 181 36.94 -1.19 11.97
CA PRO A 181 37.99 -0.76 12.89
C PRO A 181 37.49 -1.10 14.31
N ASN A 182 38.37 -1.72 15.09
CA ASN A 182 38.14 -2.05 16.50
C ASN A 182 37.97 -0.75 17.31
N ASN A 183 36.81 -0.09 17.19
CA ASN A 183 36.48 1.02 18.05
C ASN A 183 36.18 0.46 19.45
N LYS A 184 37.09 0.73 20.40
CA LYS A 184 37.01 0.38 21.82
C LYS A 184 35.93 1.16 22.59
N ILE A 185 34.77 1.37 21.94
CA ILE A 185 33.63 2.04 22.59
C ILE A 185 32.97 1.01 23.47
N ASP A 186 32.94 1.25 24.77
CA ASP A 186 32.20 0.41 25.70
C ASP A 186 30.70 0.57 25.47
N ARG A 187 30.07 -0.49 24.98
CA ARG A 187 28.62 -0.59 24.75
C ARG A 187 27.95 -1.57 25.71
N SER A 188 28.62 -1.85 26.84
CA SER A 188 28.05 -2.70 27.89
C SER A 188 26.73 -2.12 28.37
N ASN A 189 25.72 -2.96 28.54
CA ASN A 189 24.35 -2.60 28.93
C ASN A 189 23.63 -1.65 27.94
N ARG A 190 24.09 -1.59 26.66
CA ARG A 190 23.51 -0.77 25.59
C ARG A 190 23.34 -1.54 24.28
N THR A 191 23.33 -2.85 24.36
CA THR A 191 23.09 -3.72 23.21
C THR A 191 21.61 -3.72 22.82
N TYR A 192 21.27 -4.28 21.67
CA TYR A 192 19.87 -4.44 21.26
C TYR A 192 19.08 -5.35 22.23
N ILE A 193 19.73 -6.32 22.85
CA ILE A 193 19.11 -7.18 23.88
C ILE A 193 18.79 -6.34 25.13
N ASP A 194 19.71 -5.47 25.54
CA ASP A 194 19.48 -4.56 26.66
C ASP A 194 18.34 -3.59 26.37
N TYR A 195 18.26 -3.08 25.12
CA TYR A 195 17.13 -2.29 24.66
C TYR A 195 15.79 -3.03 24.79
N LEU A 196 15.72 -4.28 24.35
CA LEU A 196 14.50 -5.08 24.46
C LEU A 196 14.11 -5.31 25.94
N SER A 197 15.08 -5.52 26.80
CA SER A 197 14.86 -5.65 28.25
C SER A 197 14.38 -4.33 28.85
N TYR A 198 15.01 -3.23 28.49
CA TYR A 198 14.61 -1.88 28.92
C TYR A 198 13.16 -1.53 28.50
N LYS A 199 12.83 -1.80 27.23
CA LYS A 199 11.50 -1.53 26.66
C LYS A 199 10.39 -2.36 27.31
N LYS A 200 10.70 -3.59 27.76
CA LYS A 200 9.75 -4.50 28.43
C LYS A 200 9.13 -3.89 29.69
N HIS A 201 9.90 -3.06 30.41
CA HIS A 201 9.46 -2.38 31.63
C HIS A 201 8.92 -0.97 31.38
N ARG A 202 9.00 -0.48 30.14
CA ARG A 202 8.64 0.88 29.73
C ARG A 202 7.86 0.88 28.42
N ILE A 203 6.78 0.09 28.38
CA ILE A 203 5.99 -0.16 27.17
C ILE A 203 5.37 1.15 26.60
N ASN A 204 5.03 2.08 27.48
CA ASN A 204 4.40 3.36 27.12
C ASN A 204 5.41 4.44 26.69
N GLU A 205 6.71 4.27 26.95
CA GLU A 205 7.72 5.19 26.48
C GLU A 205 8.00 4.97 25.00
N MET A 206 8.09 6.05 24.23
CA MET A 206 8.46 5.96 22.83
C MET A 206 9.95 5.76 22.66
N THR A 207 10.39 5.25 21.52
CA THR A 207 11.81 5.10 21.22
C THR A 207 12.14 5.88 19.97
N VAL A 208 13.08 6.80 20.08
CA VAL A 208 13.58 7.54 18.93
C VAL A 208 14.61 6.70 18.17
N GLN A 209 14.42 6.50 16.88
CA GLN A 209 15.43 5.89 16.04
C GLN A 209 16.30 6.97 15.40
N MET A 210 17.61 6.81 15.52
CA MET A 210 18.60 7.77 15.03
C MET A 210 19.45 7.20 13.91
N ASP A 211 19.68 8.00 12.86
CA ASP A 211 20.52 7.62 11.73
C ASP A 211 21.11 8.86 11.04
N PHE A 212 22.12 8.66 10.21
CA PHE A 212 22.56 9.66 9.26
C PHE A 212 22.06 9.37 7.84
N LEU A 213 21.44 10.33 7.23
CA LEU A 213 21.14 10.26 5.81
C LEU A 213 22.40 10.55 5.02
N GLY A 214 22.97 9.51 4.40
CA GLY A 214 24.18 9.63 3.61
C GLY A 214 24.01 10.57 2.39
N SER A 215 25.00 11.41 2.18
CA SER A 215 25.17 12.34 1.05
C SER A 215 26.24 11.84 0.10
N ILE A 216 26.81 12.73 -0.73
CA ILE A 216 28.00 12.44 -1.53
C ILE A 216 29.23 12.39 -0.62
N LYS A 217 30.24 11.62 -0.99
CA LYS A 217 31.45 11.43 -0.16
C LYS A 217 32.25 12.73 0.09
N THR A 218 32.06 13.72 -0.77
CA THR A 218 32.75 15.02 -0.69
C THR A 218 32.04 16.04 0.18
N ASP A 219 30.81 15.75 0.64
CA ASP A 219 30.04 16.69 1.44
C ASP A 219 30.66 16.88 2.83
N SER A 220 30.71 18.11 3.26
CA SER A 220 31.08 18.51 4.62
C SER A 220 29.90 18.40 5.59
N LYS A 221 28.67 18.48 5.08
CA LYS A 221 27.43 18.37 5.84
C LYS A 221 26.80 16.98 5.72
N SER A 222 26.10 16.57 6.76
CA SER A 222 25.24 15.37 6.78
C SER A 222 23.91 15.70 7.45
N ILE A 223 22.86 14.96 7.13
CA ILE A 223 21.56 15.14 7.79
C ILE A 223 21.44 14.07 8.89
N LEU A 224 21.37 14.52 10.14
CA LEU A 224 20.98 13.68 11.28
C LEU A 224 19.47 13.55 11.27
N THR A 225 19.00 12.32 11.25
CA THR A 225 17.57 11.99 11.23
C THR A 225 17.20 11.33 12.56
N LEU A 226 16.23 11.92 13.26
CA LEU A 226 15.64 11.38 14.49
C LEU A 226 14.17 11.11 14.20
N ILE A 227 13.71 9.90 14.49
CA ILE A 227 12.35 9.47 14.14
C ILE A 227 11.68 8.87 15.35
N ILE A 228 10.43 9.25 15.61
CA ILE A 228 9.52 8.58 16.52
C ILE A 228 8.66 7.62 15.68
N PRO A 229 8.96 6.31 15.65
CA PRO A 229 8.31 5.36 14.76
C PRO A 229 6.80 5.27 14.96
N GLU A 230 6.36 5.31 16.21
CA GLU A 230 4.95 5.18 16.60
C GLU A 230 4.08 6.32 16.04
N LEU A 231 4.68 7.51 15.89
CA LEU A 231 4.02 8.71 15.35
C LEU A 231 4.36 8.99 13.89
N HIS A 232 5.25 8.21 13.30
CA HIS A 232 5.85 8.52 11.99
C HIS A 232 6.45 9.92 11.91
N PHE A 233 6.81 10.51 13.06
CA PHE A 233 7.30 11.87 13.18
C PHE A 233 8.82 11.95 13.00
N VAL A 234 9.30 12.96 12.28
CA VAL A 234 10.71 13.11 11.95
C VAL A 234 11.26 14.48 12.34
N PHE A 235 12.46 14.48 12.94
CA PHE A 235 13.31 15.66 13.08
C PHE A 235 14.51 15.51 12.15
N LEU A 236 14.90 16.59 11.50
CA LEU A 236 16.03 16.65 10.59
C LEU A 236 16.97 17.80 10.99
N PHE A 237 18.24 17.48 11.20
CA PHE A 237 19.26 18.47 11.55
C PHE A 237 20.46 18.36 10.65
N ILE A 238 21.01 19.51 10.21
CA ILE A 238 22.29 19.55 9.51
C ILE A 238 23.42 19.46 10.54
N VAL A 239 24.30 18.50 10.31
CA VAL A 239 25.51 18.31 11.10
C VAL A 239 26.72 18.58 10.22
N ASN A 240 27.48 19.63 10.52
CA ASN A 240 28.71 19.96 9.84
C ASN A 240 29.84 19.05 10.32
N ASN A 241 30.65 18.52 9.39
CA ASN A 241 31.80 17.65 9.71
C ASN A 241 31.38 16.53 10.67
N LYS A 242 30.55 15.60 10.18
CA LYS A 242 29.99 14.46 10.91
C LYS A 242 30.97 13.88 11.93
N ASN A 243 30.77 14.16 13.24
CA ASN A 243 31.53 13.64 14.35
C ASN A 243 30.70 13.58 15.63
N ALA A 244 31.21 12.90 16.67
CA ALA A 244 30.47 12.68 17.92
C ALA A 244 30.12 13.98 18.65
N LYS A 245 31.06 14.92 18.74
CA LYS A 245 30.83 16.23 19.40
C LYS A 245 29.66 16.98 18.75
N LYS A 246 29.57 16.98 17.41
CA LYS A 246 28.51 17.68 16.70
C LYS A 246 27.13 17.04 16.89
N VAL A 247 27.10 15.73 17.11
CA VAL A 247 25.86 15.05 17.51
C VAL A 247 25.44 15.51 18.91
N VAL A 248 26.36 15.53 19.87
CA VAL A 248 26.10 16.07 21.23
C VAL A 248 25.64 17.51 21.17
N ASP A 249 26.33 18.38 20.40
CA ASP A 249 25.93 19.79 20.18
C ASP A 249 24.46 19.89 19.70
N THR A 250 24.05 18.97 18.82
CA THR A 250 22.64 18.95 18.32
C THR A 250 21.66 18.55 19.43
N PHE A 251 21.97 17.58 20.27
CA PHE A 251 21.13 17.22 21.42
C PHE A 251 21.04 18.33 22.45
N ASN A 252 22.15 19.00 22.72
CA ASN A 252 22.16 20.16 23.61
C ASN A 252 21.32 21.31 23.05
N PHE A 253 21.41 21.55 21.73
CA PHE A 253 20.58 22.54 21.06
C PHE A 253 19.08 22.22 21.19
N ILE A 254 18.67 20.94 20.96
CA ILE A 254 17.27 20.52 21.12
C ILE A 254 16.81 20.74 22.56
N GLN A 255 17.61 20.30 23.55
CA GLN A 255 17.28 20.48 24.96
C GLN A 255 17.09 21.95 25.32
N ASN A 256 17.97 22.84 24.84
CA ASN A 256 17.86 24.26 25.08
C ASN A 256 16.59 24.88 24.47
N LEU A 257 16.11 24.35 23.37
CA LEU A 257 14.85 24.79 22.75
C LEU A 257 13.61 24.39 23.55
N ILE A 258 13.52 23.13 23.97
CA ILE A 258 12.28 22.58 24.55
C ILE A 258 12.34 22.48 26.10
N GLY A 259 13.49 22.56 26.70
CA GLY A 259 13.72 22.34 28.13
C GLY A 259 13.97 20.86 28.46
N ILE A 260 14.61 20.62 29.61
CA ILE A 260 15.04 19.24 30.00
C ILE A 260 13.88 18.28 30.21
N GLU A 261 12.75 18.73 30.79
CA GLU A 261 11.60 17.88 31.06
C GLU A 261 10.94 17.42 29.76
N SER A 262 10.63 18.37 28.84
CA SER A 262 10.10 18.02 27.53
C SER A 262 11.09 17.18 26.72
N PHE A 263 12.39 17.40 26.89
CA PHE A 263 13.40 16.57 26.24
C PHE A 263 13.34 15.10 26.72
N LYS A 264 13.25 14.86 28.04
CA LYS A 264 13.10 13.52 28.61
C LYS A 264 11.84 12.81 28.12
N GLU A 265 10.75 13.55 27.93
CA GLU A 265 9.49 13.00 27.41
C GLU A 265 9.58 12.63 25.91
N VAL A 266 10.16 13.50 25.09
CA VAL A 266 10.27 13.29 23.63
C VAL A 266 11.34 12.26 23.29
N PHE A 267 12.45 12.22 24.04
CA PHE A 267 13.62 11.39 23.80
C PHE A 267 13.94 10.44 24.97
N PRO A 268 12.99 9.64 25.49
CA PRO A 268 13.25 8.81 26.68
C PRO A 268 14.28 7.70 26.39
N SER A 269 14.32 7.22 25.16
CA SER A 269 15.35 6.27 24.69
C SER A 269 15.64 6.46 23.21
N ILE A 270 16.89 6.23 22.82
CA ILE A 270 17.38 6.37 21.46
C ILE A 270 17.98 5.05 21.00
N LEU A 271 17.58 4.58 19.83
CA LEU A 271 18.14 3.40 19.18
C LEU A 271 18.89 3.81 17.92
N THR A 272 20.17 3.45 17.83
CA THR A 272 21.03 3.83 16.70
C THR A 272 21.87 2.66 16.19
N ASP A 273 22.60 2.85 15.11
CA ASP A 273 23.63 1.93 14.66
C ASP A 273 24.99 2.19 15.35
N ARG A 274 26.00 1.47 14.91
CA ARG A 274 27.36 1.58 15.47
C ARG A 274 28.24 2.59 14.74
N ASP A 275 27.64 3.64 14.14
CA ASP A 275 28.41 4.68 13.47
C ASP A 275 29.33 5.40 14.50
N PRO A 276 30.60 5.64 14.14
CA PRO A 276 31.54 6.35 15.03
C PRO A 276 31.07 7.71 15.52
N SER A 277 30.19 8.38 14.78
CA SER A 277 29.64 9.68 15.18
C SER A 277 28.67 9.58 16.38
N PHE A 278 28.26 8.39 16.78
CA PHE A 278 27.42 8.13 17.96
C PHE A 278 28.25 7.56 19.13
N SER A 279 29.56 7.82 19.15
CA SER A 279 30.48 7.25 20.13
C SER A 279 30.52 7.98 21.47
N ASP A 280 30.12 9.24 21.52
CA ASP A 280 30.06 10.01 22.75
C ASP A 280 28.73 9.76 23.48
N ILE A 281 28.69 8.61 24.15
CA ILE A 281 27.50 8.12 24.84
C ILE A 281 27.13 9.03 26.00
N GLU A 282 28.12 9.42 26.83
CA GLU A 282 27.91 10.26 27.99
C GLU A 282 27.40 11.65 27.59
N GLY A 283 27.98 12.26 26.56
CA GLY A 283 27.53 13.53 26.03
C GLY A 283 26.10 13.51 25.51
N ILE A 284 25.63 12.36 24.99
CA ILE A 284 24.24 12.22 24.54
C ILE A 284 23.30 11.93 25.72
N GLU A 285 23.68 11.03 26.63
CA GLU A 285 22.80 10.55 27.71
C GLU A 285 22.64 11.56 28.84
N PHE A 286 23.62 12.40 29.12
CA PHE A 286 23.61 13.30 30.27
C PHE A 286 23.48 14.75 29.85
N ASP A 287 22.78 15.51 30.68
CA ASP A 287 22.72 16.97 30.61
C ASP A 287 24.11 17.56 30.91
N PRO A 288 24.63 18.46 30.04
CA PRO A 288 25.95 19.02 30.24
C PRO A 288 26.06 19.98 31.48
N ASP A 289 24.94 20.56 31.90
CA ASP A 289 24.92 21.56 32.97
C ASP A 289 24.64 20.92 34.34
N THR A 290 23.71 19.98 34.39
CA THR A 290 23.27 19.35 35.65
C THR A 290 23.87 17.98 35.92
N GLY A 291 24.35 17.29 34.86
CA GLY A 291 24.80 15.90 34.95
C GLY A 291 23.66 14.90 35.10
N GLU A 292 22.40 15.32 34.98
CA GLU A 292 21.26 14.41 35.03
C GLU A 292 21.15 13.57 33.78
N LEU A 293 20.64 12.32 33.93
CA LEU A 293 20.30 11.46 32.83
C LEU A 293 19.10 12.03 32.07
N ARG A 294 19.29 12.42 30.80
CA ARG A 294 18.23 12.98 29.94
C ARG A 294 17.66 12.00 28.92
N THR A 295 18.42 10.97 28.56
CA THR A 295 17.99 9.92 27.61
C THR A 295 18.80 8.65 27.83
N LYS A 296 18.38 7.53 27.21
CA LYS A 296 19.13 6.29 27.23
C LYS A 296 19.46 5.84 25.80
N LEU A 297 20.76 5.65 25.52
CA LEU A 297 21.22 5.29 24.17
C LEU A 297 21.43 3.78 24.05
N PHE A 298 20.91 3.19 22.97
CA PHE A 298 21.07 1.80 22.63
C PHE A 298 21.58 1.60 21.19
N PHE A 299 22.28 0.51 20.96
CA PHE A 299 22.89 0.19 19.67
C PHE A 299 22.30 -1.07 19.05
N CYS A 300 21.93 -0.97 17.78
CA CYS A 300 21.57 -2.14 16.98
C CYS A 300 22.75 -3.08 16.80
N ASP A 301 22.44 -4.35 16.54
CA ASP A 301 23.45 -5.32 16.12
C ASP A 301 24.02 -4.97 14.75
N ALA A 302 25.28 -5.34 14.54
CA ALA A 302 25.91 -5.14 13.24
C ALA A 302 25.16 -5.90 12.14
N PHE A 303 24.92 -5.24 10.99
CA PHE A 303 24.22 -5.80 9.82
C PHE A 303 22.76 -6.21 10.05
N ARG A 304 22.11 -5.74 11.10
CA ARG A 304 20.72 -6.00 11.43
C ARG A 304 19.83 -4.78 11.12
N SER A 305 19.69 -4.42 9.83
CA SER A 305 18.89 -3.26 9.41
C SER A 305 17.40 -3.36 9.78
N ASN A 306 16.88 -4.58 9.96
CA ASN A 306 15.52 -4.81 10.42
C ASN A 306 15.23 -4.28 11.83
N GLN A 307 16.25 -4.09 12.66
CA GLN A 307 16.09 -3.54 14.01
C GLN A 307 15.75 -2.03 14.01
N LYS A 308 15.97 -1.32 12.90
CA LYS A 308 15.55 0.09 12.70
C LYS A 308 14.91 0.30 11.32
N ALA A 309 13.94 -0.54 11.00
CA ALA A 309 13.25 -0.48 9.71
C ALA A 309 12.48 0.82 9.49
N SER A 310 12.00 1.47 10.56
CA SER A 310 11.25 2.74 10.47
C SER A 310 12.12 3.86 9.93
N VAL A 311 13.37 3.98 10.41
CA VAL A 311 14.35 4.95 9.87
C VAL A 311 14.63 4.70 8.38
N GLU A 312 14.79 3.44 7.96
CA GLU A 312 15.01 3.13 6.56
C GLU A 312 13.81 3.56 5.67
N ASN A 313 12.59 3.37 6.17
CA ASN A 313 11.39 3.79 5.44
C ASN A 313 11.26 5.32 5.42
N MET A 314 11.54 5.99 6.53
CA MET A 314 11.55 7.46 6.58
C MET A 314 12.63 8.03 5.67
N ASN A 315 13.81 7.45 5.65
CA ASN A 315 14.89 7.85 4.72
C ASN A 315 14.44 7.78 3.25
N LYS A 316 13.55 6.82 2.88
CA LYS A 316 12.95 6.79 1.53
C LYS A 316 12.01 7.99 1.30
N GLN A 317 11.26 8.43 2.31
CA GLN A 317 10.40 9.63 2.21
C GLN A 317 11.25 10.88 2.04
N ILE A 318 12.28 11.07 2.87
CA ILE A 318 13.20 12.20 2.79
C ILE A 318 13.88 12.23 1.41
N ARG A 319 14.19 11.06 0.83
CA ARG A 319 14.81 10.94 -0.50
C ARG A 319 13.93 11.41 -1.66
N LYS A 320 12.64 11.62 -1.46
CA LYS A 320 11.77 12.27 -2.46
C LYS A 320 12.14 13.74 -2.63
N PHE A 321 12.46 14.41 -1.51
CA PHE A 321 12.87 15.82 -1.50
C PHE A 321 14.37 15.95 -1.78
N PHE A 322 15.13 14.99 -1.30
CA PHE A 322 16.58 14.96 -1.36
C PHE A 322 17.09 13.67 -2.06
N PRO A 323 17.08 13.61 -3.41
CA PRO A 323 17.50 12.42 -4.15
C PRO A 323 18.96 12.03 -3.87
N LYS A 324 19.23 10.73 -3.88
CA LYS A 324 20.59 10.20 -3.71
C LYS A 324 21.51 10.75 -4.79
N GLY A 325 22.69 11.25 -4.38
CA GLY A 325 23.69 11.84 -5.29
C GLY A 325 23.60 13.37 -5.41
N LYS A 326 22.65 14.02 -4.73
CA LYS A 326 22.69 15.49 -4.53
C LYS A 326 23.49 15.84 -3.28
N SER A 327 24.24 16.94 -3.34
CA SER A 327 25.03 17.45 -2.21
C SER A 327 24.15 18.08 -1.15
N VAL A 328 24.42 17.76 0.13
CA VAL A 328 23.79 18.39 1.31
C VAL A 328 24.38 19.78 1.55
N ASP A 329 25.59 20.05 1.11
CA ASP A 329 26.29 21.30 1.37
C ASP A 329 25.54 22.56 0.88
N ASN A 330 24.69 22.38 -0.14
CA ASN A 330 23.86 23.45 -0.71
C ASN A 330 22.62 23.80 0.12
N PHE A 331 22.35 23.06 1.20
CA PHE A 331 21.17 23.29 2.03
C PHE A 331 21.54 23.97 3.35
N ASN A 332 20.64 24.83 3.81
CA ASN A 332 20.66 25.37 5.17
C ASN A 332 19.65 24.63 6.08
N GLN A 333 19.69 24.93 7.39
CA GLN A 333 18.81 24.26 8.35
C GLN A 333 17.33 24.57 8.09
N ASP A 334 16.99 25.80 7.68
CA ASP A 334 15.60 26.19 7.42
C ASP A 334 15.00 25.39 6.27
N GLN A 335 15.76 25.15 5.20
CA GLN A 335 15.33 24.31 4.07
C GLN A 335 15.12 22.85 4.48
N ILE A 336 15.94 22.34 5.41
CA ILE A 336 15.78 21.00 5.95
C ILE A 336 14.56 20.92 6.88
N TYR A 337 14.28 21.97 7.65
CA TYR A 337 13.06 22.06 8.44
C TYR A 337 11.79 22.10 7.59
N LEU A 338 11.81 22.80 6.45
CA LEU A 338 10.69 22.77 5.51
C LEU A 338 10.42 21.35 4.97
N ILE A 339 11.47 20.57 4.73
CA ILE A 339 11.31 19.16 4.35
C ILE A 339 10.69 18.33 5.48
N ALA A 340 11.18 18.52 6.72
CA ALA A 340 10.63 17.84 7.89
C ALA A 340 9.16 18.23 8.12
N LYS A 341 8.80 19.53 8.04
CA LYS A 341 7.42 20.01 8.11
C LYS A 341 6.55 19.34 7.04
N ALA A 342 6.96 19.36 5.78
CA ALA A 342 6.20 18.75 4.68
C ALA A 342 5.94 17.25 4.89
N ILE A 343 6.89 16.51 5.49
CA ILE A 343 6.70 15.11 5.85
C ILE A 343 5.73 14.99 7.03
N ASN A 344 5.93 15.79 8.09
CA ASN A 344 5.15 15.72 9.32
C ASN A 344 3.71 16.23 9.14
N GLU A 345 3.43 17.03 8.13
CA GLU A 345 2.09 17.56 7.78
C GLU A 345 1.37 16.69 6.75
N THR A 346 1.98 15.60 6.30
CA THR A 346 1.36 14.68 5.35
C THR A 346 0.42 13.72 6.06
N PRO A 347 -0.90 13.68 5.76
CA PRO A 347 -1.84 12.74 6.35
C PRO A 347 -1.47 11.29 6.07
N LEU A 348 -1.58 10.42 7.08
CA LEU A 348 -1.21 9.01 6.97
C LEU A 348 -2.37 8.08 7.28
N HIS A 349 -2.54 7.04 6.46
CA HIS A 349 -3.54 5.99 6.73
C HIS A 349 -3.28 5.27 8.06
N SER A 350 -2.01 5.07 8.43
CA SER A 350 -1.61 4.44 9.71
C SER A 350 -1.97 5.26 10.95
N LEU A 351 -2.32 6.52 10.77
CA LEU A 351 -2.78 7.45 11.82
C LEU A 351 -4.27 7.84 11.60
N ASP A 352 -5.05 6.98 10.95
CA ASP A 352 -6.46 7.20 10.64
C ASP A 352 -6.75 8.54 9.92
N GLY A 353 -5.79 8.99 9.11
CA GLY A 353 -5.87 10.24 8.36
C GLY A 353 -5.29 11.45 9.09
N ALA A 354 -4.89 11.32 10.34
CA ALA A 354 -4.15 12.37 11.04
C ALA A 354 -2.73 12.54 10.48
N THR A 355 -2.16 13.71 10.70
CA THR A 355 -0.77 13.99 10.37
C THR A 355 0.16 13.58 11.51
N PRO A 356 1.44 13.25 11.25
CA PRO A 356 2.45 13.09 12.30
C PRO A 356 2.56 14.29 13.23
N ARG A 357 2.38 15.54 12.71
CA ARG A 357 2.34 16.76 13.50
C ARG A 357 1.20 16.74 14.52
N GLU A 358 -0.03 16.44 14.07
CA GLU A 358 -1.20 16.35 14.96
C GLU A 358 -1.00 15.29 16.04
N ALA A 359 -0.48 14.10 15.66
CA ALA A 359 -0.18 13.04 16.61
C ALA A 359 0.91 13.45 17.62
N PHE A 360 1.95 14.13 17.18
CA PHE A 360 3.01 14.66 18.06
C PHE A 360 2.48 15.71 19.01
N SER A 361 1.74 16.69 18.49
CA SER A 361 1.18 17.79 19.30
C SER A 361 0.16 17.32 20.33
N LEU A 362 -0.58 16.26 20.01
CA LEU A 362 -1.52 15.64 20.96
C LEU A 362 -0.81 15.02 22.18
N ILE A 363 0.39 14.49 22.01
CA ILE A 363 1.12 13.78 23.06
C ILE A 363 2.09 14.71 23.80
N PHE A 364 2.84 15.54 23.08
CA PHE A 364 3.93 16.36 23.63
C PHE A 364 3.59 17.86 23.71
N GLY A 365 2.40 18.25 23.26
CA GLY A 365 1.95 19.64 23.21
C GLY A 365 2.40 20.39 21.95
N GLU A 366 1.51 21.26 21.45
CA GLU A 366 1.78 22.10 20.28
C GLU A 366 2.94 23.09 20.55
N GLU A 367 3.08 23.55 21.77
CA GLU A 367 4.19 24.47 22.19
C GLU A 367 5.56 23.79 21.93
N THR A 368 5.70 22.51 22.25
CA THR A 368 6.92 21.75 21.99
C THR A 368 7.25 21.67 20.50
N TYR A 369 6.22 21.47 19.65
CA TYR A 369 6.39 21.48 18.20
C TYR A 369 6.86 22.84 17.69
N ILE A 370 6.18 23.93 18.12
CA ILE A 370 6.50 25.30 17.72
C ILE A 370 7.91 25.69 18.14
N LYS A 371 8.36 25.31 19.35
CA LYS A 371 9.73 25.57 19.81
C LYS A 371 10.80 24.98 18.91
N ILE A 372 10.52 23.80 18.27
CA ILE A 372 11.50 23.10 17.43
C ILE A 372 11.45 23.60 15.98
N PHE A 373 10.26 23.79 15.42
CA PHE A 373 10.08 24.07 14.00
C PHE A 373 9.69 25.50 13.67
N GLY A 374 9.35 26.30 14.69
CA GLY A 374 8.72 27.59 14.50
C GLY A 374 7.24 27.49 14.11
N GLU A 375 6.54 28.60 13.97
CA GLU A 375 5.15 28.66 13.51
C GLU A 375 4.98 28.19 12.06
#